data_df751554556caf44085bb0d3022f4bce
#
_entry.id   df751554556caf44085bb0d3022f4bce
#
_cell.length_a   1.000
_cell.length_b   1.000
_cell.length_c   1.000
_cell.angle_alpha   90.00
_cell.angle_beta   90.00
_cell.angle_gamma   90.00
#
_symmetry.space_group_name_H-M   'P 1'
#
loop_
_entity.id
_entity.type
_entity.pdbx_description
1 polymer ?
#
loop_
_entity_poly.entity_id
_entity_poly.type
_entity_poly.pdbx_seq_one_letter_code
_entity_poly.pdbx_strand_id
1 'polypeptide(L)'
;MSLTAHVYQIYIAATPEQVWSAITESEWTRRYFHTVAFVEPPQQGKPYLTVGVDGRPAVDGIIEEMLPPEEGRPGRFVQTWHTRYDPELAHEPASRVEWTVENAGRGLTRVRLVHGNLEQSPLTWENVKDGWVWILNSMKTLLETGQPLPRVSEDEILSPADRS
;
A
#
# COMPACT_ATOMS: atom_id res chain seq x y z
N MET A 1 8.06 -12.01 22.36
CA MET A 1 8.17 -11.01 21.31
C MET A 1 6.83 -10.89 20.61
N SER A 2 6.17 -9.74 20.73
CA SER A 2 4.89 -9.54 20.07
C SER A 2 5.13 -9.30 18.57
N LEU A 3 4.29 -9.89 17.73
CA LEU A 3 4.31 -9.61 16.29
C LEU A 3 3.58 -8.31 16.05
N THR A 4 4.32 -7.22 15.96
CA THR A 4 3.78 -5.87 15.85
C THR A 4 3.84 -5.31 14.43
N ALA A 5 4.32 -6.11 13.48
CA ALA A 5 4.44 -5.72 12.09
C ALA A 5 4.01 -6.85 11.16
N HIS A 6 3.38 -6.46 10.05
CA HIS A 6 3.18 -7.35 8.90
C HIS A 6 4.30 -7.08 7.92
N VAL A 7 4.93 -8.13 7.43
CA VAL A 7 6.03 -8.04 6.46
C VAL A 7 5.67 -8.86 5.22
N TYR A 8 5.74 -8.20 4.07
CA TYR A 8 5.47 -8.84 2.78
C TYR A 8 6.64 -8.59 1.83
N GLN A 9 6.92 -9.56 0.97
CA GLN A 9 7.92 -9.41 -0.06
C GLN A 9 7.45 -10.12 -1.33
N ILE A 10 7.51 -9.41 -2.45
CA ILE A 10 7.12 -9.97 -3.75
C ILE A 10 8.14 -9.53 -4.81
N TYR A 11 8.13 -10.23 -5.93
CA TYR A 11 8.91 -9.89 -7.12
C TYR A 11 7.95 -9.54 -8.25
N ILE A 12 8.25 -8.44 -8.94
CA ILE A 12 7.43 -7.95 -10.06
C ILE A 12 8.30 -7.86 -11.30
N ALA A 13 7.81 -8.38 -12.44
CA ALA A 13 8.49 -8.28 -13.73
C ALA A 13 8.25 -6.88 -14.33
N ALA A 14 8.84 -5.87 -13.71
CA ALA A 14 8.78 -4.46 -14.09
C ALA A 14 10.05 -3.78 -13.56
N THR A 15 10.35 -2.58 -14.06
CA THR A 15 11.50 -1.83 -13.58
C THR A 15 11.21 -1.20 -12.21
N PRO A 16 12.25 -0.90 -11.42
CA PRO A 16 12.07 -0.19 -10.15
C PRO A 16 11.32 1.14 -10.32
N GLU A 17 11.57 1.86 -11.40
CA GLU A 17 10.90 3.13 -11.71
C GLU A 17 9.41 2.93 -11.97
N GLN A 18 9.04 1.88 -12.69
CA GLN A 18 7.62 1.54 -12.93
C GLN A 18 6.90 1.19 -11.64
N VAL A 19 7.56 0.40 -10.80
CA VAL A 19 7.00 0.04 -9.48
C VAL A 19 6.87 1.28 -8.59
N TRP A 20 7.88 2.15 -8.60
CA TRP A 20 7.86 3.38 -7.83
C TRP A 20 6.68 4.28 -8.24
N SER A 21 6.47 4.46 -9.54
CA SER A 21 5.33 5.21 -10.06
C SER A 21 4.01 4.60 -9.62
N ALA A 22 3.90 3.27 -9.64
CA ALA A 22 2.69 2.58 -9.20
C ALA A 22 2.37 2.82 -7.73
N ILE A 23 3.39 3.01 -6.88
CA ILE A 23 3.19 3.24 -5.44
C ILE A 23 2.87 4.71 -5.14
N THR A 24 3.47 5.63 -5.85
CA THR A 24 3.46 7.06 -5.49
C THR A 24 2.54 7.95 -6.33
N GLU A 25 2.06 7.46 -7.47
CA GLU A 25 1.25 8.26 -8.39
C GLU A 25 -0.21 7.80 -8.39
N SER A 26 -1.12 8.74 -8.20
CA SER A 26 -2.57 8.47 -8.10
C SER A 26 -3.16 7.84 -9.36
N GLU A 27 -2.61 8.15 -10.52
CA GLU A 27 -3.00 7.53 -11.78
C GLU A 27 -2.91 6.00 -11.71
N TRP A 28 -1.89 5.50 -11.00
CA TRP A 28 -1.67 4.07 -10.83
C TRP A 28 -2.43 3.51 -9.63
N THR A 29 -2.41 4.19 -8.48
CA THR A 29 -3.06 3.67 -7.26
C THR A 29 -4.56 3.49 -7.45
N ARG A 30 -5.22 4.37 -8.22
CA ARG A 30 -6.64 4.23 -8.55
C ARG A 30 -6.98 2.93 -9.25
N ARG A 31 -6.03 2.35 -9.95
CA ARG A 31 -6.26 1.15 -10.77
C ARG A 31 -6.14 -0.13 -9.98
N TYR A 32 -5.30 -0.18 -8.94
CA TYR A 32 -5.06 -1.42 -8.20
C TYR A 32 -5.30 -1.33 -6.69
N PHE A 33 -5.32 -0.13 -6.12
CA PHE A 33 -5.36 0.10 -4.68
C PHE A 33 -6.77 0.54 -4.25
N HIS A 34 -7.77 -0.32 -4.45
CA HIS A 34 -9.18 -0.07 -4.09
C HIS A 34 -9.71 1.30 -4.56
N THR A 35 -9.29 1.75 -5.73
CA THR A 35 -9.63 3.07 -6.30
C THR A 35 -9.13 4.27 -5.49
N VAL A 36 -8.28 4.04 -4.50
CA VAL A 36 -7.74 5.08 -3.62
C VAL A 36 -6.67 5.91 -4.32
N ALA A 37 -6.71 7.21 -4.10
CA ALA A 37 -5.75 8.14 -4.70
C ALA A 37 -5.32 9.21 -3.72
N PHE A 38 -4.07 9.67 -3.84
CA PHE A 38 -3.61 10.85 -3.13
C PHE A 38 -4.37 12.09 -3.61
N VAL A 39 -4.84 12.93 -2.69
CA VAL A 39 -5.47 14.20 -3.04
C VAL A 39 -4.45 15.13 -3.71
N GLU A 40 -3.23 15.15 -3.19
CA GLU A 40 -2.11 15.86 -3.77
C GLU A 40 -0.92 14.91 -3.88
N PRO A 41 -0.01 15.11 -4.84
CA PRO A 41 1.18 14.26 -4.95
C PRO A 41 1.94 14.19 -3.61
N PRO A 42 2.34 13.00 -3.17
CA PRO A 42 3.06 12.88 -1.91
C PRO A 42 4.42 13.57 -1.96
N GLN A 43 4.81 14.21 -0.87
CA GLN A 43 6.10 14.89 -0.74
C GLN A 43 6.69 14.60 0.63
N GLN A 44 7.99 14.34 0.66
CA GLN A 44 8.69 14.08 1.92
C GLN A 44 8.50 15.23 2.91
N GLY A 45 8.17 14.90 4.13
CA GLY A 45 7.97 15.85 5.22
C GLY A 45 6.59 16.52 5.23
N LYS A 46 5.71 16.17 4.32
CA LYS A 46 4.39 16.79 4.20
C LYS A 46 3.27 15.83 4.62
N PRO A 47 2.16 16.38 5.13
CA PRO A 47 0.95 15.57 5.34
C PRO A 47 0.40 15.06 4.02
N TYR A 48 -0.26 13.92 4.08
CA TYR A 48 -0.96 13.37 2.92
C TYR A 48 -2.37 12.93 3.30
N LEU A 49 -3.24 12.88 2.30
CA LEU A 49 -4.58 12.33 2.42
C LEU A 49 -4.86 11.52 1.16
N THR A 50 -5.37 10.30 1.33
CA THR A 50 -5.91 9.51 0.24
C THR A 50 -7.43 9.47 0.34
N VAL A 51 -8.09 9.42 -0.80
CA VAL A 51 -9.55 9.37 -0.88
C VAL A 51 -9.97 8.29 -1.87
N GLY A 52 -11.16 7.72 -1.64
CA GLY A 52 -11.77 6.80 -2.58
C GLY A 52 -12.43 7.52 -3.75
N VAL A 53 -13.02 6.76 -4.68
CA VAL A 53 -13.68 7.29 -5.87
C VAL A 53 -14.86 8.22 -5.50
N ASP A 54 -15.48 8.01 -4.36
CA ASP A 54 -16.57 8.83 -3.84
C ASP A 54 -16.10 10.10 -3.09
N GLY A 55 -14.80 10.31 -3.02
CA GLY A 55 -14.19 11.44 -2.31
C GLY A 55 -14.08 11.27 -0.81
N ARG A 56 -14.50 10.12 -0.25
CA ARG A 56 -14.40 9.88 1.19
C ARG A 56 -12.94 9.63 1.60
N PRO A 57 -12.51 10.20 2.73
CA PRO A 57 -11.16 9.94 3.24
C PRO A 57 -10.93 8.45 3.49
N ALA A 58 -9.79 7.96 3.03
CA ALA A 58 -9.39 6.57 3.22
C ALA A 58 -8.29 6.46 4.29
N VAL A 59 -7.17 7.13 4.08
CA VAL A 59 -6.01 7.11 4.99
C VAL A 59 -5.35 8.47 4.97
N ASP A 60 -4.86 8.93 6.12
CA ASP A 60 -4.03 10.13 6.20
C ASP A 60 -2.79 9.89 7.07
N GLY A 61 -1.88 10.84 7.03
CA GLY A 61 -0.64 10.79 7.81
C GLY A 61 0.38 11.77 7.28
N ILE A 62 1.65 11.43 7.53
CA ILE A 62 2.83 12.21 7.12
C ILE A 62 3.70 11.32 6.23
N ILE A 63 4.24 11.88 5.17
CA ILE A 63 5.27 11.22 4.36
C ILE A 63 6.61 11.45 5.06
N GLU A 64 7.13 10.44 5.73
CA GLU A 64 8.37 10.56 6.50
C GLU A 64 9.62 10.48 5.63
N GLU A 65 9.57 9.66 4.58
CA GLU A 65 10.71 9.47 3.68
C GLU A 65 10.19 9.20 2.27
N MET A 66 10.81 9.80 1.27
CA MET A 66 10.48 9.59 -0.13
C MET A 66 11.74 9.69 -0.97
N LEU A 67 12.41 8.55 -1.16
CA LEU A 67 13.64 8.42 -1.96
C LEU A 67 13.36 7.52 -3.15
N PRO A 68 13.30 8.08 -4.37
CA PRO A 68 13.11 7.24 -5.56
C PRO A 68 14.27 6.23 -5.74
N PRO A 69 14.01 5.09 -6.37
CA PRO A 69 15.08 4.13 -6.64
C PRO A 69 16.07 4.70 -7.66
N GLU A 70 17.33 4.40 -7.44
CA GLU A 70 18.43 4.74 -8.36
C GLU A 70 19.32 3.53 -8.52
N GLU A 71 20.20 3.56 -9.54
CA GLU A 71 21.16 2.50 -9.72
C GLU A 71 22.02 2.36 -8.46
N GLY A 72 22.07 1.14 -7.92
CA GLY A 72 22.83 0.83 -6.71
C GLY A 72 22.17 1.28 -5.39
N ARG A 73 20.96 1.83 -5.44
CA ARG A 73 20.25 2.27 -4.25
C ARG A 73 18.76 1.93 -4.34
N PRO A 74 18.21 1.23 -3.32
CA PRO A 74 16.76 0.97 -3.28
C PRO A 74 15.95 2.26 -3.10
N GLY A 75 14.75 2.29 -3.66
CA GLY A 75 13.77 3.31 -3.35
C GLY A 75 13.14 3.04 -1.99
N ARG A 76 12.84 4.10 -1.25
CA ARG A 76 12.16 4.02 0.05
C ARG A 76 11.03 5.02 0.11
N PHE A 77 9.85 4.53 0.49
CA PHE A 77 8.68 5.35 0.72
C PHE A 77 8.10 4.98 2.08
N VAL A 78 8.16 5.93 3.01
CA VAL A 78 7.74 5.69 4.39
C VAL A 78 6.66 6.69 4.77
N GLN A 79 5.55 6.18 5.28
CA GLN A 79 4.40 7.00 5.63
C GLN A 79 3.80 6.55 6.96
N THR A 80 3.33 7.50 7.75
CA THR A 80 2.46 7.15 8.87
C THR A 80 1.08 6.82 8.31
N TRP A 81 0.33 5.99 9.02
CA TRP A 81 -0.91 5.42 8.50
C TRP A 81 -2.02 5.52 9.53
N HIS A 82 -3.00 6.37 9.25
CA HIS A 82 -4.18 6.54 10.07
C HIS A 82 -5.41 6.22 9.21
N THR A 83 -6.09 5.14 9.54
CA THR A 83 -7.27 4.68 8.79
C THR A 83 -8.45 5.61 9.04
N ARG A 84 -9.12 6.03 7.97
CA ARG A 84 -10.27 6.93 8.04
C ARG A 84 -11.55 6.32 7.47
N TYR A 85 -11.46 5.22 6.74
CA TYR A 85 -12.62 4.62 6.08
C TYR A 85 -13.52 3.83 7.04
N ASP A 86 -13.07 3.54 8.25
CA ASP A 86 -13.82 2.81 9.27
C ASP A 86 -13.77 3.59 10.58
N PRO A 87 -14.94 3.97 11.16
CA PRO A 87 -14.95 4.75 12.39
C PRO A 87 -14.26 4.09 13.59
N GLU A 88 -14.31 2.75 13.69
CA GLU A 88 -13.63 2.04 14.77
C GLU A 88 -12.11 2.09 14.61
N LEU A 89 -11.63 1.89 13.39
CA LEU A 89 -10.20 1.96 13.10
C LEU A 89 -9.66 3.39 13.28
N ALA A 90 -10.48 4.40 13.00
CA ALA A 90 -10.10 5.79 13.12
C ALA A 90 -9.80 6.21 14.56
N HIS A 91 -10.25 5.47 15.55
CA HIS A 91 -9.94 5.73 16.96
C HIS A 91 -8.58 5.17 17.38
N GLU A 92 -7.99 4.28 16.57
CA GLU A 92 -6.68 3.71 16.88
C GLU A 92 -5.56 4.69 16.50
N PRO A 93 -4.41 4.66 17.22
CA PRO A 93 -3.29 5.53 16.89
C PRO A 93 -2.69 5.17 15.53
N ALA A 94 -1.99 6.14 14.94
CA ALA A 94 -1.36 5.95 13.65
C ALA A 94 -0.29 4.85 13.71
N SER A 95 -0.24 4.04 12.67
CA SER A 95 0.80 3.05 12.45
C SER A 95 1.77 3.56 11.38
N ARG A 96 2.65 2.70 10.85
CA ARG A 96 3.71 3.12 9.94
C ARG A 96 3.88 2.09 8.83
N VAL A 97 3.91 2.57 7.60
CA VAL A 97 4.10 1.72 6.41
C VAL A 97 5.40 2.09 5.72
N GLU A 98 6.24 1.10 5.48
CA GLU A 98 7.52 1.26 4.78
C GLU A 98 7.53 0.41 3.51
N TRP A 99 7.75 1.07 2.38
CA TRP A 99 7.97 0.41 1.09
C TRP A 99 9.45 0.47 0.75
N THR A 100 10.00 -0.64 0.29
CA THR A 100 11.35 -0.70 -0.28
C THR A 100 11.24 -1.29 -1.68
N VAL A 101 11.83 -0.61 -2.65
CA VAL A 101 11.78 -0.99 -4.07
C VAL A 101 13.20 -1.12 -4.57
N GLU A 102 13.60 -2.32 -4.99
CA GLU A 102 14.98 -2.54 -5.39
C GLU A 102 15.10 -3.48 -6.60
N ASN A 103 16.08 -3.19 -7.45
CA ASN A 103 16.38 -4.01 -8.61
C ASN A 103 16.88 -5.39 -8.13
N ALA A 104 16.20 -6.45 -8.55
CA ALA A 104 16.58 -7.83 -8.22
C ALA A 104 17.32 -8.54 -9.35
N GLY A 105 17.60 -7.84 -10.46
CA GLY A 105 18.22 -8.41 -11.65
C GLY A 105 17.21 -9.18 -12.50
N ARG A 106 17.61 -9.52 -13.72
CA ARG A 106 16.82 -10.31 -14.68
C ARG A 106 15.45 -9.69 -15.03
N GLY A 107 15.37 -8.36 -15.00
CA GLY A 107 14.10 -7.65 -15.27
C GLY A 107 13.10 -7.71 -14.11
N LEU A 108 13.54 -8.11 -12.92
CA LEU A 108 12.69 -8.20 -11.73
C LEU A 108 12.99 -7.09 -10.75
N THR A 109 11.95 -6.60 -10.10
CA THR A 109 12.03 -5.67 -8.98
C THR A 109 11.49 -6.37 -7.74
N ARG A 110 12.25 -6.31 -6.65
CA ARG A 110 11.80 -6.78 -5.35
C ARG A 110 11.09 -5.65 -4.62
N VAL A 111 9.89 -5.92 -4.15
CA VAL A 111 9.11 -4.98 -3.35
C VAL A 111 8.94 -5.59 -1.97
N ARG A 112 9.35 -4.82 -0.97
CA ARG A 112 9.12 -5.19 0.43
C ARG A 112 8.23 -4.14 1.07
N LEU A 113 7.21 -4.59 1.79
CA LEU A 113 6.32 -3.73 2.55
C LEU A 113 6.31 -4.16 3.99
N VAL A 114 6.52 -3.21 4.90
CA VAL A 114 6.41 -3.44 6.34
C VAL A 114 5.36 -2.48 6.90
N HIS A 115 4.30 -3.02 7.47
CA HIS A 115 3.30 -2.24 8.18
C HIS A 115 3.49 -2.52 9.68
N GLY A 116 4.13 -1.60 10.36
CA GLY A 116 4.53 -1.71 11.76
C GLY A 116 3.86 -0.70 12.67
N ASN A 117 4.33 -0.65 13.93
CA ASN A 117 3.76 0.20 14.98
C ASN A 117 2.27 -0.08 15.20
N LEU A 118 1.93 -1.37 15.25
CA LEU A 118 0.53 -1.83 15.39
C LEU A 118 0.22 -2.34 16.80
N GLU A 119 1.14 -2.17 17.75
CA GLU A 119 1.00 -2.64 19.13
C GLU A 119 -0.27 -2.16 19.82
N GLN A 120 -0.67 -0.93 19.52
CA GLN A 120 -1.87 -0.31 20.12
C GLN A 120 -3.02 -0.19 19.13
N SER A 121 -2.93 -0.90 18.01
CA SER A 121 -3.89 -0.83 16.92
C SER A 121 -4.33 -2.23 16.46
N PRO A 122 -4.95 -3.02 17.36
CA PRO A 122 -5.31 -4.40 17.04
C PRO A 122 -6.35 -4.52 15.93
N LEU A 123 -7.27 -3.57 15.80
CA LEU A 123 -8.28 -3.60 14.75
C LEU A 123 -7.64 -3.31 13.39
N THR A 124 -6.74 -2.35 13.35
CA THR A 124 -5.96 -2.06 12.14
C THR A 124 -5.13 -3.27 11.73
N TRP A 125 -4.47 -3.92 12.71
CA TRP A 125 -3.70 -5.14 12.49
C TRP A 125 -4.50 -6.19 11.71
N GLU A 126 -5.70 -6.49 12.18
CA GLU A 126 -6.57 -7.48 11.53
C GLU A 126 -7.07 -7.03 10.17
N ASN A 127 -7.43 -5.75 10.05
CA ASN A 127 -7.99 -5.19 8.82
C ASN A 127 -6.99 -5.21 7.67
N VAL A 128 -5.74 -4.79 7.91
CA VAL A 128 -4.75 -4.64 6.84
C VAL A 128 -4.06 -5.95 6.45
N LYS A 129 -4.11 -6.95 7.31
CA LYS A 129 -3.41 -8.22 7.12
C LYS A 129 -3.68 -8.84 5.75
N ASP A 130 -4.92 -9.05 5.40
CA ASP A 130 -5.31 -9.63 4.12
C ASP A 130 -5.43 -8.56 3.01
N GLY A 131 -5.71 -7.34 3.40
CA GLY A 131 -5.80 -6.21 2.47
C GLY A 131 -4.50 -5.98 1.70
N TRP A 132 -3.37 -6.04 2.38
CA TRP A 132 -2.07 -5.89 1.72
C TRP A 132 -1.78 -7.00 0.72
N VAL A 133 -2.17 -8.23 1.03
CA VAL A 133 -2.00 -9.35 0.09
C VAL A 133 -2.73 -9.07 -1.21
N TRP A 134 -3.98 -8.61 -1.15
CA TRP A 134 -4.75 -8.24 -2.33
C TRP A 134 -4.08 -7.10 -3.10
N ILE A 135 -3.73 -6.02 -2.42
CA ILE A 135 -3.14 -4.82 -3.02
C ILE A 135 -1.85 -5.15 -3.75
N LEU A 136 -0.95 -5.90 -3.11
CA LEU A 136 0.34 -6.27 -3.70
C LEU A 136 0.16 -7.16 -4.93
N ASN A 137 -0.74 -8.13 -4.88
CA ASN A 137 -1.02 -8.99 -6.02
C ASN A 137 -1.70 -8.22 -7.16
N SER A 138 -2.58 -7.29 -6.83
CA SER A 138 -3.24 -6.45 -7.84
C SER A 138 -2.25 -5.53 -8.55
N MET A 139 -1.32 -4.93 -7.80
CA MET A 139 -0.24 -4.11 -8.37
C MET A 139 0.65 -4.93 -9.29
N LYS A 140 1.09 -6.10 -8.83
CA LYS A 140 1.91 -7.02 -9.62
C LYS A 140 1.22 -7.41 -10.93
N THR A 141 -0.04 -7.80 -10.84
CA THR A 141 -0.82 -8.21 -12.01
C THR A 141 -0.98 -7.05 -12.98
N LEU A 142 -1.28 -5.86 -12.49
CA LEU A 142 -1.40 -4.68 -13.33
C LEU A 142 -0.10 -4.37 -14.08
N LEU A 143 1.03 -4.38 -13.39
CA LEU A 143 2.32 -4.04 -13.99
C LEU A 143 2.80 -5.11 -14.97
N GLU A 144 2.49 -6.37 -14.73
CA GLU A 144 2.94 -7.48 -15.59
C GLU A 144 2.03 -7.74 -16.77
N THR A 145 0.72 -7.48 -16.66
CA THR A 145 -0.26 -7.82 -17.68
C THR A 145 -1.00 -6.63 -18.28
N GLY A 146 -0.92 -5.46 -17.66
CA GLY A 146 -1.69 -4.28 -18.07
C GLY A 146 -3.09 -4.20 -17.46
N GLN A 147 -3.51 -5.21 -16.70
CA GLN A 147 -4.82 -5.25 -16.05
C GLN A 147 -4.66 -5.60 -14.57
N PRO A 148 -5.34 -4.87 -13.66
CA PRO A 148 -5.33 -5.23 -12.25
C PRO A 148 -6.16 -6.48 -12.00
N LEU A 149 -6.14 -6.98 -10.77
CA LEU A 149 -7.08 -8.01 -10.36
C LEU A 149 -8.52 -7.47 -10.48
N PRO A 150 -9.51 -8.33 -10.75
CA PRO A 150 -10.90 -7.90 -10.83
C PRO A 150 -11.33 -7.18 -9.56
N ARG A 151 -12.14 -6.12 -9.69
CA ARG A 151 -12.70 -5.45 -8.53
C ARG A 151 -13.65 -6.41 -7.83
N VAL A 152 -13.45 -6.55 -6.52
CA VAL A 152 -14.40 -7.23 -5.65
C VAL A 152 -15.05 -6.18 -4.78
N SER A 153 -16.33 -6.34 -4.48
CA SER A 153 -17.01 -5.48 -3.52
C SER A 153 -16.37 -5.66 -2.13
N GLU A 154 -16.48 -4.64 -1.30
CA GLU A 154 -16.01 -4.75 0.09
C GLU A 154 -16.61 -5.97 0.79
N ASP A 155 -17.88 -6.26 0.51
CA ASP A 155 -18.58 -7.41 1.07
C ASP A 155 -17.92 -8.73 0.64
N GLU A 156 -17.46 -8.83 -0.61
CA GLU A 156 -16.77 -10.02 -1.10
C GLU A 156 -15.39 -10.21 -0.49
N ILE A 157 -14.70 -9.11 -0.16
CA ILE A 157 -13.40 -9.18 0.51
C ILE A 157 -13.59 -9.60 1.97
N LEU A 158 -14.67 -9.14 2.61
CA LEU A 158 -14.93 -9.37 4.03
C LEU A 158 -15.63 -10.70 4.33
N SER A 159 -16.16 -11.38 3.30
CA SER A 159 -16.90 -12.64 3.46
C SER A 159 -16.23 -13.79 2.72
N PRO A 160 -15.07 -14.28 3.23
CA PRO A 160 -14.38 -15.39 2.56
C PRO A 160 -15.20 -16.67 2.48
N ALA A 161 -16.24 -16.83 3.30
CA ALA A 161 -17.11 -17.99 3.28
C ALA A 161 -17.96 -18.11 2.01
N ASP A 162 -18.17 -17.03 1.29
CA ASP A 162 -18.97 -17.01 0.06
C ASP A 162 -18.15 -17.25 -1.21
N ARG A 163 -16.89 -17.63 -1.05
CA ARG A 163 -15.98 -17.89 -2.18
C ARG A 163 -15.80 -19.36 -2.50
N SER A 164 -16.75 -20.16 -2.16
CA SER A 164 -16.74 -21.58 -2.55
C SER A 164 -17.12 -21.77 -4.01
#